data_ccba70f77c52b332e36ef485521b34ef
#
_entry.id   ccba70f77c52b332e36ef485521b34ef
#
_cell.length_a   1.000
_cell.length_b   1.000
_cell.length_c   1.000
_cell.angle_alpha   90.00
_cell.angle_beta   90.00
_cell.angle_gamma   90.00
#
_symmetry.space_group_name_H-M   'P 1'
#
loop_
_entity.id
_entity.type
_entity.pdbx_description
1 polymer ?
#
loop_
_entity_poly.entity_id
_entity_poly.type
_entity_poly.pdbx_seq_one_letter_code
_entity_poly.pdbx_strand_id
1 'polypeptide(L)'
;MLNKVIALVVIIFVTFNCKSQDVTKVEHQHQKVLPFSDQDNNGGWVLNKEVSDEFDAETIDENRWYIVGKFKNGKPFYKHPDKPNKKVWKGRAPSQFSGRNYRLENGKLILEARWEPDFPFSDEIRKPVFGEALPYENITTPCFIGRKYFKYGYIEIKSKAADAPVTSGFWSMGERLEFDFFETYGGTINPKKKHLDNQLWWSIRDWNKPMTGKPAYTEKKDVGFRIADDWHIWGVEWDEKGVKYYIDGKLFSQVTAEEVTAWAKENRKNLNLPEDYNGYVATRPISIWLDMEIFPWHDIPKSKAELETHSPEGAKEDGVVDFQVEYLRVWQKK
;
A
#
# COMPACT_ATOMS: atom_id res chain seq x y z
N MET A 1 0.96 78.06 52.33
CA MET A 1 1.44 78.47 51.00
C MET A 1 1.63 77.19 50.19
N LEU A 2 0.69 76.96 49.26
CA LEU A 2 0.56 75.72 48.54
C LEU A 2 0.99 75.99 47.08
N ASN A 3 2.15 75.49 46.69
CA ASN A 3 2.63 75.56 45.31
C ASN A 3 1.92 74.54 44.43
N LYS A 4 1.12 75.01 43.48
CA LYS A 4 0.54 74.18 42.40
C LYS A 4 1.58 74.03 41.30
N VAL A 5 2.03 72.80 41.05
CA VAL A 5 2.77 72.44 39.86
C VAL A 5 1.78 72.03 38.76
N ILE A 6 1.75 72.79 37.65
CA ILE A 6 0.96 72.46 36.47
C ILE A 6 1.84 71.56 35.56
N ALA A 7 1.39 70.32 35.41
CA ALA A 7 2.07 69.40 34.45
C ALA A 7 1.43 69.60 33.04
N LEU A 8 2.26 70.02 32.10
CA LEU A 8 1.88 70.20 30.69
C LEU A 8 1.98 68.81 30.02
N VAL A 9 0.80 68.22 29.64
CA VAL A 9 0.77 66.98 28.85
C VAL A 9 0.87 67.33 27.36
N VAL A 10 1.99 67.03 26.73
CA VAL A 10 2.17 67.14 25.26
C VAL A 10 1.68 65.85 24.64
N ILE A 11 0.56 65.91 23.93
CA ILE A 11 0.06 64.80 23.12
C ILE A 11 0.74 64.86 21.74
N ILE A 12 1.64 63.92 21.48
CA ILE A 12 2.27 63.72 20.18
C ILE A 12 1.35 62.82 19.35
N PHE A 13 0.70 63.39 18.33
CA PHE A 13 -0.01 62.60 17.31
C PHE A 13 1.01 61.97 16.35
N VAL A 14 1.26 60.67 16.48
CA VAL A 14 2.00 59.91 15.48
C VAL A 14 1.00 59.45 14.42
N THR A 15 1.00 60.07 13.27
CA THR A 15 0.25 59.59 12.10
C THR A 15 0.95 58.41 11.49
N PHE A 16 0.43 57.19 11.71
CA PHE A 16 0.85 56.02 10.96
C PHE A 16 0.36 56.10 9.53
N ASN A 17 1.27 56.42 8.60
CA ASN A 17 1.04 56.21 7.17
C ASN A 17 1.08 54.70 6.89
N CYS A 18 -0.09 54.08 6.84
CA CYS A 18 -0.23 52.71 6.35
C CYS A 18 -0.04 52.75 4.83
N LYS A 19 1.21 52.54 4.36
CA LYS A 19 1.44 52.16 2.97
C LYS A 19 0.86 50.75 2.81
N SER A 20 -0.14 50.59 1.95
CA SER A 20 -0.57 49.30 1.47
C SER A 20 0.66 48.58 0.87
N GLN A 21 1.15 47.59 1.55
CA GLN A 21 2.07 46.68 0.92
C GLN A 21 1.26 45.89 -0.12
N ASP A 22 1.61 46.07 -1.39
CA ASP A 22 1.22 45.19 -2.43
C ASP A 22 1.52 43.76 -1.97
N VAL A 23 0.46 42.98 -1.74
CA VAL A 23 0.56 41.54 -1.54
C VAL A 23 1.04 40.98 -2.89
N THR A 24 2.35 40.99 -3.09
CA THR A 24 2.95 40.20 -4.15
C THR A 24 2.44 38.80 -3.93
N LYS A 25 1.62 38.32 -4.86
CA LYS A 25 1.29 36.91 -4.99
C LYS A 25 2.61 36.16 -4.97
N VAL A 26 2.91 35.52 -3.84
CA VAL A 26 3.92 34.49 -3.80
C VAL A 26 3.36 33.40 -4.70
N GLU A 27 3.77 33.35 -5.95
CA GLU A 27 3.63 32.18 -6.78
C GLU A 27 4.37 31.09 -6.00
N HIS A 28 3.61 30.22 -5.33
CA HIS A 28 4.11 28.96 -4.88
C HIS A 28 4.61 28.26 -6.15
N GLN A 29 5.90 28.38 -6.42
CA GLN A 29 6.56 27.48 -7.34
C GLN A 29 6.19 26.09 -6.84
N HIS A 30 5.35 25.37 -7.59
CA HIS A 30 4.99 24.01 -7.30
C HIS A 30 6.29 23.22 -7.28
N GLN A 31 6.81 22.99 -6.08
CA GLN A 31 8.01 22.20 -5.90
C GLN A 31 7.74 20.86 -6.61
N LYS A 32 8.58 20.54 -7.57
CA LYS A 32 8.42 19.35 -8.39
C LYS A 32 8.54 18.14 -7.48
N VAL A 33 7.45 17.42 -7.30
CA VAL A 33 7.44 16.19 -6.51
C VAL A 33 8.21 15.13 -7.30
N LEU A 34 9.34 14.67 -6.77
CA LEU A 34 10.25 13.72 -7.40
C LEU A 34 10.35 12.42 -6.58
N PRO A 35 10.78 11.31 -7.20
CA PRO A 35 11.10 10.09 -6.46
C PRO A 35 12.13 10.35 -5.35
N PHE A 36 11.94 9.76 -4.20
CA PHE A 36 12.86 9.97 -3.06
C PHE A 36 14.29 9.52 -3.37
N SER A 37 14.45 8.53 -4.24
CA SER A 37 15.75 8.04 -4.72
C SER A 37 16.41 8.92 -5.80
N ASP A 38 15.69 9.89 -6.39
CA ASP A 38 16.17 10.70 -7.51
C ASP A 38 15.68 12.16 -7.43
N GLN A 39 16.15 12.88 -6.42
CA GLN A 39 15.76 14.27 -6.16
C GLN A 39 16.30 15.26 -7.21
N ASP A 40 17.32 14.87 -7.96
CA ASP A 40 17.86 15.66 -9.08
C ASP A 40 17.11 15.40 -10.40
N ASN A 41 16.21 14.42 -10.40
CA ASN A 41 15.45 13.99 -11.58
C ASN A 41 16.33 13.51 -12.76
N ASN A 42 17.38 12.79 -12.47
CA ASN A 42 18.25 12.20 -13.49
C ASN A 42 17.48 11.21 -14.39
N GLY A 43 16.44 10.54 -13.86
CA GLY A 43 15.57 9.64 -14.59
C GLY A 43 14.57 10.30 -15.52
N GLY A 44 14.41 11.64 -15.48
CA GLY A 44 13.45 12.37 -16.31
C GLY A 44 12.00 12.14 -15.91
N TRP A 45 11.74 11.96 -14.63
CA TRP A 45 10.45 11.59 -14.05
C TRP A 45 9.42 12.71 -14.11
N VAL A 46 8.19 12.33 -14.45
CA VAL A 46 7.01 13.21 -14.44
C VAL A 46 5.91 12.48 -13.65
N LEU A 47 5.40 13.15 -12.60
CA LEU A 47 4.35 12.59 -11.75
C LEU A 47 3.07 12.30 -12.55
N ASN A 48 2.59 11.06 -12.50
CA ASN A 48 1.30 10.67 -13.03
C ASN A 48 0.21 10.91 -11.96
N LYS A 49 -0.42 12.07 -12.02
CA LYS A 49 -1.44 12.51 -11.06
C LYS A 49 -2.73 11.67 -11.11
N GLU A 50 -3.00 10.96 -12.21
CA GLU A 50 -4.21 10.13 -12.32
C GLU A 50 -4.12 8.84 -11.51
N VAL A 51 -2.91 8.35 -11.28
CA VAL A 51 -2.64 7.13 -10.52
C VAL A 51 -2.19 7.43 -9.10
N SER A 52 -1.46 8.54 -8.91
CA SER A 52 -0.93 8.95 -7.61
C SER A 52 -2.03 9.46 -6.66
N ASP A 53 -1.84 9.25 -5.37
CA ASP A 53 -2.74 9.74 -4.32
C ASP A 53 -1.96 10.16 -3.08
N GLU A 54 -2.25 11.35 -2.56
CA GLU A 54 -1.65 11.90 -1.33
C GLU A 54 -2.50 11.57 -0.10
N PHE A 55 -3.69 11.01 -0.28
CA PHE A 55 -4.66 10.69 0.76
C PHE A 55 -5.00 11.85 1.73
N ASP A 56 -4.84 13.08 1.25
CA ASP A 56 -5.05 14.33 2.02
C ASP A 56 -6.49 14.88 1.92
N ALA A 57 -7.35 14.23 1.12
CA ALA A 57 -8.75 14.56 1.00
C ALA A 57 -9.58 14.03 2.18
N GLU A 58 -10.78 14.62 2.41
CA GLU A 58 -11.71 14.13 3.44
C GLU A 58 -12.35 12.79 3.10
N THR A 59 -12.41 12.44 1.82
CA THR A 59 -13.00 11.18 1.32
C THR A 59 -12.16 10.57 0.22
N ILE A 60 -12.25 9.24 0.06
CA ILE A 60 -11.58 8.54 -1.03
C ILE A 60 -12.19 8.95 -2.38
N ASP A 61 -11.34 9.28 -3.34
CA ASP A 61 -11.75 9.49 -4.74
C ASP A 61 -12.12 8.16 -5.40
N GLU A 62 -13.42 7.89 -5.50
CA GLU A 62 -13.93 6.66 -6.11
C GLU A 62 -13.77 6.60 -7.64
N ASN A 63 -13.36 7.68 -8.30
CA ASN A 63 -12.92 7.64 -9.70
C ASN A 63 -11.50 7.07 -9.82
N ARG A 64 -10.71 7.14 -8.75
CA ARG A 64 -9.36 6.60 -8.65
C ARG A 64 -9.35 5.22 -8.03
N TRP A 65 -10.14 4.98 -7.00
CA TRP A 65 -10.17 3.75 -6.23
C TRP A 65 -11.51 3.04 -6.30
N TYR A 66 -11.47 1.74 -6.43
CA TYR A 66 -12.57 0.85 -6.16
C TYR A 66 -12.35 0.16 -4.81
N ILE A 67 -13.27 0.36 -3.88
CA ILE A 67 -13.21 -0.25 -2.54
C ILE A 67 -14.01 -1.54 -2.57
N VAL A 68 -13.35 -2.66 -2.30
CA VAL A 68 -13.97 -4.00 -2.32
C VAL A 68 -14.83 -4.21 -1.08
N GLY A 69 -15.96 -4.90 -1.24
CA GLY A 69 -16.82 -5.25 -0.11
C GLY A 69 -17.63 -4.09 0.48
N LYS A 70 -17.89 -3.03 -0.30
CA LYS A 70 -18.84 -1.98 0.11
C LYS A 70 -20.20 -2.58 0.44
N PHE A 71 -20.85 -2.01 1.46
CA PHE A 71 -22.14 -2.51 1.91
C PHE A 71 -23.29 -2.06 1.01
N LYS A 72 -24.15 -3.01 0.68
CA LYS A 72 -25.42 -2.77 0.02
C LYS A 72 -26.52 -3.59 0.74
N ASN A 73 -27.55 -2.92 1.22
CA ASN A 73 -28.65 -3.57 1.97
C ASN A 73 -28.15 -4.42 3.16
N GLY A 74 -27.22 -3.87 3.96
CA GLY A 74 -26.69 -4.54 5.16
C GLY A 74 -25.69 -5.67 4.93
N LYS A 75 -25.33 -5.98 3.67
CA LYS A 75 -24.35 -7.03 3.33
C LYS A 75 -23.22 -6.50 2.47
N PRO A 76 -22.00 -7.05 2.59
CA PRO A 76 -20.89 -6.70 1.72
C PRO A 76 -21.16 -7.14 0.27
N PHE A 77 -20.78 -6.29 -0.66
CA PHE A 77 -21.03 -6.47 -2.08
C PHE A 77 -19.73 -6.63 -2.86
N TYR A 78 -19.62 -7.73 -3.62
CA TYR A 78 -18.38 -8.14 -4.31
C TYR A 78 -18.49 -8.16 -5.83
N LYS A 79 -19.34 -7.33 -6.41
CA LYS A 79 -19.41 -7.17 -7.86
C LYS A 79 -18.77 -5.85 -8.24
N HIS A 80 -17.90 -5.88 -9.26
CA HIS A 80 -17.30 -4.68 -9.78
C HIS A 80 -18.38 -3.77 -10.37
N PRO A 81 -18.49 -2.49 -9.98
CA PRO A 81 -19.57 -1.61 -10.42
C PRO A 81 -19.58 -1.43 -11.96
N ASP A 82 -18.41 -1.32 -12.57
CA ASP A 82 -18.26 -1.10 -14.01
C ASP A 82 -18.22 -2.40 -14.82
N LYS A 83 -18.20 -3.56 -14.17
CA LYS A 83 -18.16 -4.89 -14.77
C LYS A 83 -19.05 -5.85 -13.98
N PRO A 84 -20.39 -5.69 -14.00
CA PRO A 84 -21.32 -6.38 -13.08
C PRO A 84 -21.31 -7.90 -13.20
N ASN A 85 -20.86 -8.44 -14.34
CA ASN A 85 -20.73 -9.89 -14.57
C ASN A 85 -19.38 -10.45 -14.07
N LYS A 86 -18.44 -9.60 -13.66
CA LYS A 86 -17.15 -10.04 -13.14
C LYS A 86 -17.26 -10.25 -11.63
N LYS A 87 -17.00 -11.47 -11.15
CA LYS A 87 -16.82 -11.74 -9.73
C LYS A 87 -15.57 -11.00 -9.25
N VAL A 88 -15.71 -10.25 -8.17
CA VAL A 88 -14.58 -9.67 -7.45
C VAL A 88 -14.16 -10.65 -6.36
N TRP A 89 -12.88 -10.77 -6.14
CA TRP A 89 -12.32 -11.56 -5.05
C TRP A 89 -12.79 -10.99 -3.71
N LYS A 90 -13.08 -11.88 -2.74
CA LYS A 90 -13.67 -11.51 -1.46
C LYS A 90 -12.64 -11.43 -0.33
N GLY A 91 -11.38 -11.73 -0.62
CA GLY A 91 -10.31 -11.89 0.36
C GLY A 91 -9.84 -13.34 0.48
N ARG A 92 -8.84 -13.54 1.28
CA ARG A 92 -8.24 -14.85 1.55
C ARG A 92 -8.75 -15.38 2.89
N ALA A 93 -9.52 -16.48 2.84
CA ALA A 93 -10.01 -17.11 4.06
C ALA A 93 -8.86 -17.44 5.04
N PRO A 94 -9.05 -17.20 6.35
CA PRO A 94 -10.29 -16.85 7.01
C PRO A 94 -10.69 -15.37 6.92
N SER A 95 -9.84 -14.44 6.48
CA SER A 95 -10.20 -13.03 6.36
C SER A 95 -11.05 -12.74 5.13
N GLN A 96 -12.00 -11.80 5.28
CA GLN A 96 -12.87 -11.36 4.20
C GLN A 96 -12.80 -9.84 4.04
N PHE A 97 -12.78 -9.35 2.81
CA PHE A 97 -12.75 -7.92 2.53
C PHE A 97 -14.04 -7.22 2.96
N SER A 98 -13.87 -6.08 3.59
CA SER A 98 -14.95 -5.19 4.02
C SER A 98 -14.66 -3.75 3.61
N GLY A 99 -15.59 -3.15 2.90
CA GLY A 99 -15.48 -1.76 2.46
C GLY A 99 -15.63 -0.71 3.58
N ARG A 100 -15.68 -1.14 4.85
CA ARG A 100 -15.71 -0.27 6.04
C ARG A 100 -14.36 -0.23 6.76
N ASN A 101 -13.40 -1.04 6.33
CA ASN A 101 -12.15 -1.27 7.02
C ASN A 101 -11.08 -0.26 6.62
N TYR A 102 -11.41 1.02 6.64
CA TYR A 102 -10.47 2.10 6.42
C TYR A 102 -10.97 3.40 7.03
N ARG A 103 -10.04 4.34 7.22
CA ARG A 103 -10.31 5.74 7.51
C ARG A 103 -9.27 6.63 6.85
N LEU A 104 -9.65 7.88 6.59
CA LEU A 104 -8.72 8.95 6.26
C LEU A 104 -8.52 9.78 7.52
N GLU A 105 -7.28 9.94 7.94
CA GLU A 105 -6.96 10.66 9.17
C GLU A 105 -5.59 11.33 9.05
N ASN A 106 -5.53 12.62 9.33
CA ASN A 106 -4.30 13.40 9.33
C ASN A 106 -3.50 13.30 8.01
N GLY A 107 -4.19 13.34 6.86
CA GLY A 107 -3.58 13.24 5.53
C GLY A 107 -2.99 11.84 5.24
N LYS A 108 -3.62 10.79 5.74
CA LYS A 108 -3.21 9.40 5.52
C LYS A 108 -4.40 8.50 5.27
N LEU A 109 -4.20 7.49 4.44
CA LEU A 109 -5.09 6.34 4.37
C LEU A 109 -4.65 5.32 5.44
N ILE A 110 -5.57 4.96 6.32
CA ILE A 110 -5.39 3.93 7.32
C ILE A 110 -6.28 2.75 6.94
N LEU A 111 -5.65 1.65 6.61
CA LEU A 111 -6.27 0.38 6.28
C LEU A 111 -6.31 -0.48 7.55
N GLU A 112 -7.46 -1.10 7.86
CA GLU A 112 -7.70 -1.73 9.15
C GLU A 112 -8.06 -3.21 9.00
N ALA A 113 -7.30 -4.10 9.61
CA ALA A 113 -7.78 -5.45 9.87
C ALA A 113 -8.50 -5.46 11.22
N ARG A 114 -9.69 -6.07 11.28
CA ARG A 114 -10.56 -6.03 12.43
C ARG A 114 -11.02 -7.40 12.85
N TRP A 115 -11.09 -7.63 14.17
CA TRP A 115 -11.75 -8.78 14.75
C TRP A 115 -13.25 -8.51 14.84
N GLU A 116 -14.03 -9.09 13.91
CA GLU A 116 -15.48 -8.87 13.77
C GLU A 116 -16.23 -10.21 13.62
N PRO A 117 -16.38 -11.02 14.67
CA PRO A 117 -17.02 -12.34 14.56
C PRO A 117 -18.49 -12.27 14.09
N ASP A 118 -19.18 -11.15 14.33
CA ASP A 118 -20.58 -10.93 13.92
C ASP A 118 -20.72 -10.35 12.51
N PHE A 119 -19.63 -10.22 11.75
CA PHE A 119 -19.69 -9.75 10.37
C PHE A 119 -20.45 -10.76 9.50
N PRO A 120 -21.28 -10.31 8.54
CA PRO A 120 -22.03 -11.22 7.65
C PRO A 120 -21.10 -11.87 6.61
N PHE A 121 -20.29 -12.79 7.07
CA PHE A 121 -19.33 -13.52 6.24
C PHE A 121 -20.02 -14.31 5.14
N SER A 122 -19.27 -14.60 4.08
CA SER A 122 -19.70 -15.50 3.02
C SER A 122 -19.67 -16.95 3.51
N ASP A 123 -20.69 -17.72 3.17
CA ASP A 123 -20.76 -19.16 3.46
C ASP A 123 -19.80 -20.02 2.62
N GLU A 124 -19.01 -19.39 1.74
CA GLU A 124 -18.03 -20.08 0.89
C GLU A 124 -16.87 -20.62 1.72
N ILE A 125 -16.55 -21.88 1.52
CA ILE A 125 -15.30 -22.47 2.01
C ILE A 125 -14.23 -22.32 0.93
N ARG A 126 -13.09 -21.73 1.28
CA ARG A 126 -12.02 -21.49 0.34
C ARG A 126 -10.80 -22.35 0.65
N LYS A 127 -10.29 -22.99 -0.38
CA LYS A 127 -9.03 -23.71 -0.28
C LYS A 127 -7.90 -22.72 -0.55
N PRO A 128 -7.01 -22.46 0.43
CA PRO A 128 -5.83 -21.63 0.21
C PRO A 128 -4.84 -22.34 -0.72
N VAL A 129 -3.80 -21.61 -1.15
CA VAL A 129 -2.71 -22.18 -1.97
C VAL A 129 -2.01 -23.33 -1.22
N PHE A 130 -1.87 -23.17 0.10
CA PHE A 130 -1.31 -24.19 0.99
C PHE A 130 -2.23 -24.35 2.21
N GLY A 131 -2.36 -25.60 2.69
CA GLY A 131 -3.16 -25.93 3.86
C GLY A 131 -4.56 -26.44 3.55
N GLU A 132 -5.40 -26.46 4.57
CA GLU A 132 -6.78 -26.94 4.52
C GLU A 132 -7.76 -25.89 3.98
N ALA A 133 -8.94 -26.33 3.57
CA ALA A 133 -9.98 -25.41 3.16
C ALA A 133 -10.57 -24.71 4.40
N LEU A 134 -10.71 -23.39 4.34
CA LEU A 134 -11.12 -22.54 5.45
C LEU A 134 -12.41 -21.77 5.12
N PRO A 135 -13.30 -21.58 6.10
CA PRO A 135 -14.39 -20.62 5.99
C PRO A 135 -13.85 -19.19 6.07
N TYR A 136 -14.70 -18.23 5.68
CA TYR A 136 -14.51 -16.84 6.07
C TYR A 136 -15.10 -16.63 7.46
N GLU A 137 -14.29 -16.12 8.38
CA GLU A 137 -14.71 -15.94 9.78
C GLU A 137 -13.84 -14.96 10.54
N ASN A 138 -14.40 -14.36 11.57
CA ASN A 138 -13.75 -13.59 12.61
C ASN A 138 -13.00 -12.33 12.17
N ILE A 139 -12.35 -12.30 10.99
CA ILE A 139 -11.45 -11.21 10.59
C ILE A 139 -11.93 -10.58 9.29
N THR A 140 -12.11 -9.28 9.33
CA THR A 140 -12.34 -8.47 8.15
C THR A 140 -11.10 -7.64 7.82
N THR A 141 -10.87 -7.41 6.52
CA THR A 141 -9.71 -6.68 6.01
C THR A 141 -10.11 -5.74 4.88
N PRO A 142 -9.33 -4.69 4.59
CA PRO A 142 -9.60 -3.78 3.49
C PRO A 142 -9.04 -4.32 2.17
N CYS A 143 -9.60 -3.82 1.04
CA CYS A 143 -8.97 -3.96 -0.26
C CYS A 143 -9.37 -2.78 -1.15
N PHE A 144 -8.35 -2.07 -1.65
CA PHE A 144 -8.45 -0.96 -2.57
C PHE A 144 -7.85 -1.34 -3.92
N ILE A 145 -8.61 -1.14 -4.99
CA ILE A 145 -8.19 -1.44 -6.36
C ILE A 145 -8.13 -0.14 -7.15
N GLY A 146 -6.95 0.20 -7.68
CA GLY A 146 -6.78 1.34 -8.57
C GLY A 146 -7.58 1.14 -9.88
N ARG A 147 -8.33 2.16 -10.31
CA ARG A 147 -9.13 2.13 -11.54
C ARG A 147 -8.34 2.53 -12.78
N LYS A 148 -7.18 3.13 -12.59
CA LYS A 148 -6.30 3.60 -13.66
C LYS A 148 -5.16 2.62 -13.90
N TYR A 149 -4.87 2.40 -15.16
CA TYR A 149 -3.78 1.53 -15.59
C TYR A 149 -2.61 2.36 -16.09
N PHE A 150 -1.41 1.92 -15.81
CA PHE A 150 -0.18 2.50 -16.35
C PHE A 150 0.83 1.39 -16.65
N LYS A 151 1.83 1.72 -17.45
CA LYS A 151 2.90 0.79 -17.82
C LYS A 151 4.22 1.47 -17.64
N TYR A 152 5.11 0.82 -16.91
CA TYR A 152 6.46 1.29 -16.58
C TYR A 152 6.48 2.59 -15.76
N GLY A 153 7.55 2.81 -15.08
CA GLY A 153 7.76 4.01 -14.28
C GLY A 153 8.48 3.74 -12.97
N TYR A 154 8.46 4.74 -12.13
CA TYR A 154 8.87 4.66 -10.74
C TYR A 154 7.61 4.73 -9.87
N ILE A 155 7.44 3.76 -9.02
CA ILE A 155 6.31 3.62 -8.10
C ILE A 155 6.85 3.78 -6.70
N GLU A 156 6.23 4.62 -5.88
CA GLU A 156 6.67 4.88 -4.52
C GLU A 156 5.48 4.94 -3.57
N ILE A 157 5.63 4.30 -2.44
CA ILE A 157 4.68 4.37 -1.34
C ILE A 157 5.42 4.68 -0.04
N LYS A 158 4.92 5.65 0.74
CA LYS A 158 5.36 5.87 2.11
C LYS A 158 4.35 5.25 3.04
N SER A 159 4.77 4.25 3.80
CA SER A 159 3.87 3.44 4.60
C SER A 159 4.51 2.97 5.89
N LYS A 160 3.64 2.63 6.86
CA LYS A 160 3.98 1.90 8.08
C LYS A 160 3.15 0.63 8.12
N ALA A 161 3.82 -0.52 8.13
CA ALA A 161 3.16 -1.82 8.15
C ALA A 161 2.38 -2.04 9.44
N ALA A 162 1.34 -2.84 9.38
CA ALA A 162 0.61 -3.28 10.56
C ALA A 162 1.54 -4.11 11.46
N ASP A 163 1.61 -3.74 12.74
CA ASP A 163 2.30 -4.54 13.75
C ASP A 163 1.37 -5.66 14.25
N ALA A 164 1.17 -6.65 13.39
CA ALA A 164 0.18 -7.70 13.61
C ALA A 164 0.46 -8.91 12.69
N PRO A 165 -0.13 -10.08 13.02
CA PRO A 165 -0.06 -11.28 12.18
C PRO A 165 -1.00 -11.21 10.96
N VAL A 166 -0.89 -10.12 10.22
CA VAL A 166 -1.67 -9.81 9.01
C VAL A 166 -0.73 -9.14 8.01
N THR A 167 -0.98 -9.30 6.70
CA THR A 167 -0.16 -8.65 5.70
C THR A 167 -0.47 -7.16 5.60
N SER A 168 0.57 -6.40 5.25
CA SER A 168 0.42 -5.09 4.62
C SER A 168 0.80 -5.28 3.16
N GLY A 169 -0.19 -5.25 2.26
CA GLY A 169 -0.05 -5.62 0.86
C GLY A 169 -0.04 -4.39 -0.05
N PHE A 170 0.99 -4.32 -0.89
CA PHE A 170 1.12 -3.35 -1.98
C PHE A 170 1.52 -4.11 -3.24
N TRP A 171 0.60 -4.23 -4.16
CA TRP A 171 0.74 -5.07 -5.33
C TRP A 171 -0.04 -4.55 -6.53
N SER A 172 -0.06 -5.29 -7.61
CA SER A 172 -0.74 -4.86 -8.82
C SER A 172 -1.26 -6.02 -9.65
N MET A 173 -2.29 -5.75 -10.44
CA MET A 173 -2.82 -6.67 -11.43
C MET A 173 -2.81 -6.05 -12.83
N GLY A 174 -2.41 -6.86 -13.80
CA GLY A 174 -2.56 -6.58 -15.22
C GLY A 174 -3.25 -7.71 -15.96
N GLU A 175 -3.23 -7.67 -17.29
CA GLU A 175 -3.71 -8.78 -18.10
C GLU A 175 -2.74 -9.96 -18.01
N ARG A 176 -3.15 -11.04 -17.33
CA ARG A 176 -2.34 -12.24 -17.12
C ARG A 176 -1.01 -11.99 -16.37
N LEU A 177 -0.93 -10.90 -15.64
CA LEU A 177 0.20 -10.47 -14.84
C LEU A 177 -0.27 -10.10 -13.45
N GLU A 178 0.47 -10.53 -12.44
CA GLU A 178 0.43 -10.00 -11.07
C GLU A 178 1.85 -9.60 -10.70
N PHE A 179 2.01 -8.42 -10.13
CA PHE A 179 3.29 -7.94 -9.67
C PHE A 179 3.10 -7.45 -8.22
N ASP A 180 3.57 -8.28 -7.29
CA ASP A 180 3.53 -7.99 -5.87
C ASP A 180 4.76 -7.15 -5.54
N PHE A 181 4.56 -5.86 -5.25
CA PHE A 181 5.68 -4.96 -4.90
C PHE A 181 6.17 -5.27 -3.50
N PHE A 182 5.27 -5.51 -2.56
CA PHE A 182 5.57 -6.17 -1.30
C PHE A 182 4.32 -6.81 -0.66
N GLU A 183 4.56 -7.88 0.04
CA GLU A 183 3.63 -8.51 0.98
C GLU A 183 4.39 -8.68 2.30
N THR A 184 4.24 -7.73 3.23
CA THR A 184 5.01 -7.67 4.47
C THR A 184 4.20 -8.10 5.67
N TYR A 185 4.85 -8.70 6.67
CA TYR A 185 4.32 -8.99 7.98
C TYR A 185 5.03 -8.13 9.03
N GLY A 186 4.29 -7.31 9.77
CA GLY A 186 4.88 -6.51 10.84
C GLY A 186 5.01 -7.26 12.15
N GLY A 187 4.25 -8.35 12.35
CA GLY A 187 4.29 -9.16 13.56
C GLY A 187 3.82 -10.59 13.30
N THR A 188 4.17 -11.52 14.19
CA THR A 188 3.78 -12.93 14.10
C THR A 188 3.41 -13.48 15.46
N ILE A 189 2.43 -14.40 15.52
CA ILE A 189 2.04 -15.09 16.77
C ILE A 189 3.07 -16.15 17.12
N ASN A 190 3.54 -16.88 16.10
CA ASN A 190 4.49 -17.97 16.30
C ASN A 190 5.93 -17.44 16.36
N PRO A 191 6.62 -17.57 17.52
CA PRO A 191 7.99 -17.09 17.69
C PRO A 191 9.00 -17.67 16.68
N LYS A 192 8.73 -18.86 16.13
CA LYS A 192 9.59 -19.49 15.11
C LYS A 192 9.50 -18.78 13.76
N LYS A 193 8.49 -17.93 13.57
CA LYS A 193 8.24 -17.14 12.35
C LYS A 193 8.63 -15.68 12.51
N LYS A 194 9.24 -15.29 13.63
CA LYS A 194 9.61 -13.90 13.91
C LYS A 194 10.44 -13.25 12.80
N HIS A 195 11.25 -14.03 12.09
CA HIS A 195 12.05 -13.57 10.96
C HIS A 195 11.21 -12.99 9.79
N LEU A 196 9.89 -13.18 9.80
CA LEU A 196 9.00 -12.60 8.77
C LEU A 196 8.80 -11.10 8.97
N ASP A 197 9.01 -10.59 10.18
CA ASP A 197 8.78 -9.18 10.53
C ASP A 197 9.90 -8.23 10.04
N ASN A 198 10.98 -8.78 9.47
CA ASN A 198 12.07 -8.06 8.83
C ASN A 198 12.33 -8.48 7.38
N GLN A 199 11.40 -9.19 6.73
CA GLN A 199 11.54 -9.64 5.35
C GLN A 199 10.67 -8.87 4.38
N LEU A 200 11.29 -8.30 3.36
CA LEU A 200 10.60 -7.85 2.16
C LEU A 200 10.37 -9.04 1.24
N TRP A 201 9.10 -9.27 0.87
CA TRP A 201 8.70 -10.28 -0.11
C TRP A 201 8.10 -9.60 -1.32
N TRP A 202 8.62 -9.90 -2.49
CA TRP A 202 8.08 -9.44 -3.74
C TRP A 202 8.10 -10.52 -4.81
N SER A 203 7.21 -10.42 -5.79
CA SER A 203 7.13 -11.40 -6.86
C SER A 203 6.54 -10.85 -8.16
N ILE A 204 6.94 -11.46 -9.28
CA ILE A 204 6.28 -11.34 -10.58
C ILE A 204 5.62 -12.68 -10.87
N ARG A 205 4.28 -12.69 -11.05
CA ARG A 205 3.50 -13.91 -11.29
C ARG A 205 2.91 -13.91 -12.68
N ASP A 206 3.04 -15.04 -13.34
CA ASP A 206 2.48 -15.26 -14.67
C ASP A 206 1.17 -16.05 -14.60
N TRP A 207 0.07 -15.44 -15.04
CA TRP A 207 -1.25 -16.07 -15.12
C TRP A 207 -1.54 -16.75 -16.45
N ASN A 208 -0.57 -16.81 -17.38
CA ASN A 208 -0.69 -17.63 -18.58
C ASN A 208 -0.46 -19.12 -18.22
N LYS A 209 -0.98 -20.02 -19.07
CA LYS A 209 -0.61 -21.42 -18.97
C LYS A 209 0.84 -21.63 -19.45
N PRO A 210 1.59 -22.53 -18.84
CA PRO A 210 1.21 -23.45 -17.75
C PRO A 210 1.39 -22.84 -16.35
N MET A 211 1.85 -21.62 -16.20
CA MET A 211 2.19 -20.96 -14.94
C MET A 211 0.99 -20.77 -14.00
N THR A 212 -0.14 -20.30 -14.52
CA THR A 212 -1.44 -20.16 -13.81
C THR A 212 -1.34 -19.47 -12.44
N GLY A 213 -0.62 -18.35 -12.38
CA GLY A 213 -0.41 -17.54 -11.17
C GLY A 213 0.80 -17.94 -10.33
N LYS A 214 1.61 -18.90 -10.81
CA LYS A 214 2.88 -19.19 -10.12
C LYS A 214 3.88 -18.07 -10.37
N PRO A 215 4.75 -17.79 -9.39
CA PRO A 215 5.83 -16.82 -9.58
C PRO A 215 6.76 -17.21 -10.74
N ALA A 216 6.93 -16.30 -11.67
CA ALA A 216 8.03 -16.28 -12.62
C ALA A 216 9.32 -15.78 -11.97
N TYR A 217 9.18 -14.98 -10.90
CA TYR A 217 10.26 -14.59 -9.99
C TYR A 217 9.71 -14.31 -8.61
N THR A 218 10.46 -14.63 -7.57
CA THR A 218 10.19 -14.19 -6.21
C THR A 218 11.49 -14.01 -5.44
N GLU A 219 11.53 -12.96 -4.64
CA GLU A 219 12.62 -12.72 -3.70
C GLU A 219 12.05 -12.51 -2.29
N LYS A 220 12.78 -13.04 -1.31
CA LYS A 220 12.55 -12.80 0.11
C LYS A 220 13.88 -12.39 0.69
N LYS A 221 13.95 -11.17 1.20
CA LYS A 221 15.21 -10.60 1.63
C LYS A 221 15.03 -9.83 2.94
N ASP A 222 15.94 -10.07 3.87
CA ASP A 222 16.03 -9.33 5.13
C ASP A 222 16.37 -7.87 4.83
N VAL A 223 15.57 -6.95 5.37
CA VAL A 223 15.75 -5.51 5.21
C VAL A 223 16.68 -4.90 6.27
N GLY A 224 17.07 -5.69 7.29
CA GLY A 224 17.95 -5.26 8.36
C GLY A 224 17.27 -4.51 9.52
N PHE A 225 15.93 -4.40 9.49
CA PHE A 225 15.12 -3.78 10.53
C PHE A 225 13.73 -4.44 10.60
N ARG A 226 13.02 -4.22 11.70
CA ARG A 226 11.64 -4.68 11.83
C ARG A 226 10.70 -3.71 11.11
N ILE A 227 9.96 -4.21 10.12
CA ILE A 227 9.20 -3.40 9.14
C ILE A 227 8.08 -2.56 9.81
N ALA A 228 7.50 -3.04 10.90
CA ALA A 228 6.41 -2.33 11.58
C ALA A 228 6.88 -1.26 12.57
N ASP A 229 8.18 -1.16 12.87
CA ASP A 229 8.66 -0.24 13.89
C ASP A 229 8.53 1.23 13.47
N ASP A 230 8.73 1.52 12.17
CA ASP A 230 8.72 2.90 11.67
C ASP A 230 8.11 3.02 10.27
N TRP A 231 8.02 4.25 9.80
CA TRP A 231 7.66 4.63 8.45
C TRP A 231 8.82 4.41 7.49
N HIS A 232 8.53 3.78 6.36
CA HIS A 232 9.52 3.60 5.30
C HIS A 232 8.97 4.07 3.95
N ILE A 233 9.89 4.48 3.07
CA ILE A 233 9.61 4.82 1.67
C ILE A 233 10.09 3.67 0.80
N TRP A 234 9.13 2.97 0.22
CA TRP A 234 9.36 1.84 -0.68
C TRP A 234 9.26 2.32 -2.12
N GLY A 235 10.33 2.18 -2.90
CA GLY A 235 10.39 2.58 -4.29
C GLY A 235 10.63 1.39 -5.22
N VAL A 236 9.96 1.38 -6.37
CA VAL A 236 10.11 0.37 -7.42
C VAL A 236 10.28 1.06 -8.76
N GLU A 237 11.48 1.03 -9.33
CA GLU A 237 11.72 1.41 -10.72
C GLU A 237 11.50 0.17 -11.60
N TRP A 238 10.61 0.28 -12.57
CA TRP A 238 10.18 -0.81 -13.42
C TRP A 238 10.14 -0.38 -14.89
N ASP A 239 10.83 -1.14 -15.73
CA ASP A 239 10.86 -0.94 -17.18
C ASP A 239 10.95 -2.27 -17.95
N GLU A 240 11.21 -2.24 -19.26
CA GLU A 240 11.36 -3.43 -20.09
C GLU A 240 12.62 -4.25 -19.80
N LYS A 241 13.58 -3.67 -19.10
CA LYS A 241 14.88 -4.31 -18.79
C LYS A 241 14.88 -5.03 -17.45
N GLY A 242 13.96 -4.66 -16.54
CA GLY A 242 13.88 -5.29 -15.24
C GLY A 242 13.25 -4.40 -14.17
N VAL A 243 13.59 -4.71 -12.93
CA VAL A 243 13.04 -4.08 -11.74
C VAL A 243 14.18 -3.71 -10.78
N LYS A 244 14.07 -2.53 -10.17
CA LYS A 244 14.93 -2.11 -9.06
C LYS A 244 14.07 -1.73 -7.87
N TYR A 245 14.47 -2.18 -6.69
CA TYR A 245 13.83 -1.86 -5.42
C TYR A 245 14.69 -0.90 -4.60
N TYR A 246 14.04 0.09 -4.04
CA TYR A 246 14.64 1.08 -3.16
C TYR A 246 13.92 1.08 -1.81
N ILE A 247 14.68 1.22 -0.74
CA ILE A 247 14.18 1.45 0.61
C ILE A 247 14.79 2.75 1.11
N ASP A 248 13.94 3.71 1.51
CA ASP A 248 14.36 5.03 1.97
C ASP A 248 15.37 5.71 1.01
N GLY A 249 15.06 5.63 -0.30
CA GLY A 249 15.83 6.20 -1.38
C GLY A 249 17.12 5.45 -1.77
N LYS A 250 17.47 4.37 -1.07
CA LYS A 250 18.67 3.56 -1.34
C LYS A 250 18.33 2.30 -2.12
N LEU A 251 19.11 2.00 -3.16
CA LEU A 251 18.96 0.75 -3.91
C LEU A 251 19.15 -0.45 -2.98
N PHE A 252 18.14 -1.30 -2.91
CA PHE A 252 18.10 -2.49 -2.05
C PHE A 252 18.27 -3.78 -2.84
N SER A 253 17.61 -3.91 -3.98
CA SER A 253 17.64 -5.08 -4.85
C SER A 253 17.39 -4.68 -6.30
N GLN A 254 17.89 -5.50 -7.24
CA GLN A 254 17.57 -5.35 -8.66
C GLN A 254 17.59 -6.72 -9.34
N VAL A 255 16.79 -6.86 -10.40
CA VAL A 255 16.76 -8.04 -11.25
C VAL A 255 16.49 -7.63 -12.69
N THR A 256 17.21 -8.25 -13.63
CA THR A 256 16.97 -8.05 -15.06
C THR A 256 15.84 -8.96 -15.59
N ALA A 257 15.28 -8.62 -16.74
CA ALA A 257 14.27 -9.44 -17.43
C ALA A 257 14.79 -10.84 -17.76
N GLU A 258 16.07 -10.94 -18.11
CA GLU A 258 16.76 -12.21 -18.39
C GLU A 258 16.90 -13.05 -17.13
N GLU A 259 17.27 -12.45 -16.01
CA GLU A 259 17.39 -13.14 -14.71
C GLU A 259 16.03 -13.67 -14.22
N VAL A 260 14.94 -12.89 -14.39
CA VAL A 260 13.56 -13.36 -14.11
C VAL A 260 13.24 -14.59 -14.94
N THR A 261 13.54 -14.57 -16.23
CA THR A 261 13.29 -15.69 -17.14
C THR A 261 14.12 -16.92 -16.76
N ALA A 262 15.40 -16.73 -16.44
CA ALA A 262 16.30 -17.80 -16.01
C ALA A 262 15.82 -18.42 -14.69
N TRP A 263 15.42 -17.59 -13.72
CA TRP A 263 14.86 -18.05 -12.45
C TRP A 263 13.60 -18.89 -12.66
N ALA A 264 12.68 -18.46 -13.53
CA ALA A 264 11.46 -19.21 -13.83
C ALA A 264 11.77 -20.58 -14.43
N LYS A 265 12.65 -20.65 -15.42
CA LYS A 265 13.06 -21.90 -16.06
C LYS A 265 13.70 -22.86 -15.04
N GLU A 266 14.53 -22.36 -14.14
CA GLU A 266 15.18 -23.17 -13.11
C GLU A 266 14.19 -23.66 -12.04
N ASN A 267 13.32 -22.77 -11.54
CA ASN A 267 12.46 -23.07 -10.39
C ASN A 267 11.09 -23.66 -10.78
N ARG A 268 10.77 -23.73 -12.07
CA ARG A 268 9.50 -24.26 -12.61
C ARG A 268 9.71 -25.38 -13.62
N LYS A 269 10.81 -26.11 -13.52
CA LYS A 269 11.15 -27.27 -14.41
C LYS A 269 10.00 -28.27 -14.54
N ASN A 270 9.26 -28.49 -13.45
CA ASN A 270 8.12 -29.41 -13.41
C ASN A 270 6.92 -28.96 -14.27
N LEU A 271 6.92 -27.74 -14.80
CA LEU A 271 5.85 -27.22 -15.66
C LEU A 271 6.13 -27.40 -17.15
N ASN A 272 7.30 -27.93 -17.54
CA ASN A 272 7.70 -28.09 -18.93
C ASN A 272 7.49 -26.79 -19.73
N LEU A 273 8.06 -25.68 -19.24
CA LEU A 273 7.98 -24.39 -19.90
C LEU A 273 8.55 -24.48 -21.32
N PRO A 274 7.95 -23.77 -22.31
CA PRO A 274 8.50 -23.71 -23.67
C PRO A 274 9.96 -23.20 -23.67
N GLU A 275 10.73 -23.61 -24.67
CA GLU A 275 12.13 -23.18 -24.79
C GLU A 275 12.25 -21.66 -24.92
N ASP A 276 11.35 -21.05 -25.68
CA ASP A 276 11.23 -19.59 -25.89
C ASP A 276 10.46 -18.88 -24.80
N TYR A 277 10.13 -19.56 -23.67
CA TYR A 277 9.40 -18.93 -22.57
C TYR A 277 10.11 -17.70 -22.05
N ASN A 278 9.39 -16.57 -22.06
CA ASN A 278 9.81 -15.33 -21.43
C ASN A 278 9.08 -15.17 -20.08
N GLY A 279 9.82 -15.33 -18.98
CA GLY A 279 9.30 -15.17 -17.62
C GLY A 279 9.04 -13.74 -17.21
N TYR A 280 9.66 -12.76 -17.88
CA TYR A 280 9.45 -11.35 -17.59
C TYR A 280 8.13 -10.88 -18.20
N VAL A 281 7.03 -11.25 -17.56
CA VAL A 281 5.67 -10.88 -18.00
C VAL A 281 5.25 -9.47 -17.58
N ALA A 282 6.06 -8.78 -16.77
CA ALA A 282 5.84 -7.40 -16.31
C ALA A 282 6.04 -6.37 -17.44
N THR A 283 5.44 -6.64 -18.61
CA THR A 283 5.53 -5.80 -19.82
C THR A 283 4.19 -5.22 -20.25
N ARG A 284 3.16 -5.36 -19.41
CA ARG A 284 1.78 -4.94 -19.68
C ARG A 284 1.33 -3.89 -18.67
N PRO A 285 0.30 -3.08 -19.01
CA PRO A 285 -0.27 -2.15 -18.05
C PRO A 285 -0.82 -2.86 -16.81
N ILE A 286 -0.62 -2.23 -15.65
CA ILE A 286 -1.07 -2.69 -14.33
C ILE A 286 -1.94 -1.64 -13.65
N SER A 287 -2.82 -2.08 -12.76
CA SER A 287 -3.47 -1.24 -11.76
C SER A 287 -3.00 -1.63 -10.36
N ILE A 288 -2.86 -0.65 -9.48
CA ILE A 288 -2.33 -0.84 -8.13
C ILE A 288 -3.43 -1.34 -7.20
N TRP A 289 -3.04 -2.23 -6.26
CA TRP A 289 -3.87 -2.73 -5.20
C TRP A 289 -3.21 -2.49 -3.85
N LEU A 290 -4.00 -2.10 -2.87
CA LEU A 290 -3.62 -1.98 -1.46
C LEU A 290 -4.58 -2.84 -0.65
N ASP A 291 -4.07 -3.77 0.15
CA ASP A 291 -4.91 -4.61 0.98
C ASP A 291 -4.22 -5.13 2.24
N MET A 292 -4.97 -5.84 3.03
CA MET A 292 -4.49 -6.66 4.13
C MET A 292 -5.13 -8.04 4.03
N GLU A 293 -4.39 -9.08 4.38
CA GLU A 293 -4.85 -10.46 4.33
C GLU A 293 -4.28 -11.30 5.48
N ILE A 294 -5.02 -12.34 5.85
CA ILE A 294 -4.45 -13.42 6.64
C ILE A 294 -3.88 -14.47 5.69
N PHE A 295 -2.60 -14.82 5.86
CA PHE A 295 -2.00 -15.91 5.13
C PHE A 295 -2.01 -17.19 5.97
N PRO A 296 -2.87 -18.20 5.61
CA PRO A 296 -3.03 -19.41 6.40
C PRO A 296 -1.74 -20.23 6.60
N TRP A 297 -0.77 -20.06 5.73
CA TRP A 297 0.56 -20.70 5.86
C TRP A 297 1.52 -19.96 6.78
N HIS A 298 1.14 -18.79 7.28
CA HIS A 298 1.88 -18.06 8.30
C HIS A 298 1.20 -18.22 9.66
N ASP A 299 0.35 -17.27 10.03
CA ASP A 299 -0.38 -17.31 11.29
C ASP A 299 -1.85 -16.99 11.05
N ILE A 300 -2.74 -17.68 11.76
CA ILE A 300 -4.16 -17.38 11.76
C ILE A 300 -4.53 -16.99 13.19
N PRO A 301 -4.79 -15.71 13.48
CA PRO A 301 -5.30 -15.30 14.78
C PRO A 301 -6.59 -16.04 15.13
N LYS A 302 -6.65 -16.62 16.33
CA LYS A 302 -7.80 -17.37 16.85
C LYS A 302 -8.61 -16.58 17.87
N SER A 303 -8.14 -15.40 18.21
CA SER A 303 -8.80 -14.48 19.10
C SER A 303 -8.42 -13.04 18.78
N LYS A 304 -9.18 -12.12 19.33
CA LYS A 304 -8.88 -10.69 19.29
C LYS A 304 -7.49 -10.40 19.84
N ALA A 305 -7.13 -10.98 21.00
CA ALA A 305 -5.84 -10.82 21.62
C ALA A 305 -4.67 -11.32 20.74
N GLU A 306 -4.87 -12.39 19.97
CA GLU A 306 -3.85 -12.85 19.02
C GLU A 306 -3.70 -11.92 17.81
N LEU A 307 -4.76 -11.29 17.34
CA LEU A 307 -4.67 -10.26 16.31
C LEU A 307 -3.89 -9.05 16.80
N GLU A 308 -4.08 -8.66 18.07
CA GLU A 308 -3.45 -7.51 18.72
C GLU A 308 -2.13 -7.84 19.44
N THR A 309 -1.55 -9.03 19.23
CA THR A 309 -0.37 -9.54 19.98
C THR A 309 0.80 -8.55 20.02
N HIS A 310 0.96 -7.71 19.01
CA HIS A 310 2.04 -6.73 18.89
C HIS A 310 1.57 -5.28 19.10
N SER A 311 0.30 -5.07 19.47
CA SER A 311 -0.19 -3.72 19.73
C SER A 311 0.60 -3.08 20.87
N PRO A 312 0.96 -1.78 20.77
CA PRO A 312 1.68 -1.09 21.81
C PRO A 312 0.95 -1.14 23.16
N GLU A 313 1.71 -1.13 24.26
CA GLU A 313 1.13 -1.02 25.61
C GLU A 313 0.24 0.23 25.70
N GLY A 314 -0.98 0.07 26.18
CA GLY A 314 -1.98 1.14 26.27
C GLY A 314 -2.73 1.43 24.96
N ALA A 315 -2.51 0.64 23.88
CA ALA A 315 -3.36 0.67 22.70
C ALA A 315 -4.80 0.26 23.07
N LYS A 316 -5.75 0.69 22.26
CA LYS A 316 -7.14 0.25 22.44
C LYS A 316 -7.22 -1.24 22.14
N GLU A 317 -7.71 -1.99 23.11
CA GLU A 317 -8.05 -3.40 22.92
C GLU A 317 -9.40 -3.51 22.20
N ASP A 318 -9.51 -2.97 21.01
CA ASP A 318 -10.74 -2.92 20.21
C ASP A 318 -10.76 -3.95 19.07
N GLY A 319 -9.69 -4.71 18.89
CA GLY A 319 -9.56 -5.70 17.84
C GLY A 319 -9.23 -5.09 16.47
N VAL A 320 -8.60 -3.93 16.44
CA VAL A 320 -8.23 -3.22 15.20
C VAL A 320 -6.73 -3.06 15.12
N VAL A 321 -6.16 -3.39 13.97
CA VAL A 321 -4.73 -3.18 13.66
C VAL A 321 -4.59 -2.47 12.32
N ASP A 322 -3.64 -1.55 12.22
CA ASP A 322 -3.53 -0.55 11.17
C ASP A 322 -2.33 -0.78 10.24
N PHE A 323 -2.58 -0.81 8.95
CA PHE A 323 -1.59 -0.53 7.90
C PHE A 323 -1.79 0.91 7.43
N GLN A 324 -0.78 1.77 7.58
CA GLN A 324 -0.89 3.19 7.31
C GLN A 324 -0.14 3.59 6.05
N VAL A 325 -0.76 4.41 5.20
CA VAL A 325 -0.18 4.92 3.95
C VAL A 325 -0.30 6.44 3.94
N GLU A 326 0.84 7.15 3.85
CA GLU A 326 0.88 8.60 3.76
C GLU A 326 0.65 9.07 2.32
N TYR A 327 1.31 8.42 1.35
CA TYR A 327 1.08 8.67 -0.07
C TYR A 327 1.41 7.44 -0.91
N LEU A 328 0.84 7.43 -2.11
CA LEU A 328 1.23 6.57 -3.22
C LEU A 328 1.48 7.45 -4.44
N ARG A 329 2.68 7.35 -5.02
CA ARG A 329 3.09 8.18 -6.15
C ARG A 329 3.65 7.33 -7.27
N VAL A 330 3.29 7.68 -8.48
CA VAL A 330 3.79 7.03 -9.70
C VAL A 330 4.33 8.09 -10.62
N TRP A 331 5.54 7.88 -11.10
CA TRP A 331 6.15 8.74 -12.12
C TRP A 331 6.42 7.93 -13.37
N GLN A 332 6.34 8.59 -14.51
CA GLN A 332 6.66 8.01 -15.80
C GLN A 332 7.67 8.91 -16.54
N LYS A 333 8.48 8.32 -17.40
CA LYS A 333 9.35 9.08 -18.30
C LYS A 333 8.50 9.68 -19.42
N LYS A 334 8.86 10.88 -19.88
CA LYS A 334 8.23 11.51 -21.04
C LYS A 334 8.57 10.78 -22.32
#